data_e06533639a1e2291061f10b2932ea96e
#
_entry.id   e06533639a1e2291061f10b2932ea96e
#
_cell.length_a   1.000
_cell.length_b   1.000
_cell.length_c   1.000
_cell.angle_alpha   90.00
_cell.angle_beta   90.00
_cell.angle_gamma   90.00
#
_symmetry.space_group_name_H-M   'P 1'
#
loop_
_entity.id
_entity.type
_entity.pdbx_description
1 polymer ?
#
loop_
_entity_poly.entity_id
_entity_poly.type
_entity_poly.pdbx_seq_one_letter_code
_entity_poly.pdbx_strand_id
1 'polypeptide(L)'
;MRAADAVAAVRYLRGRDGVDLTRIHVSGGSQGGWAVLRTLTANAPWSAEAAATIASGIAWYPVCNRTEDGAVPLGPFTRPVLFLEGTGDTATPPEVCADLASEPGNRAAVYAEATHAFDFRGPPRQHAFWHYPMRYDPLSTARALAEAIAWTEGHRIAADGR
;
A
#
# COMPACT_ATOMS: atom_id res chain seq x y z
N MET A 1 14.48 -1.25 -6.40
CA MET A 1 14.39 0.10 -6.98
C MET A 1 13.17 0.86 -6.45
N ARG A 2 11.93 0.51 -6.75
CA ARG A 2 10.73 1.32 -6.38
C ARG A 2 10.58 1.67 -4.90
N ALA A 3 10.90 0.78 -3.98
CA ALA A 3 10.82 1.07 -2.54
C ALA A 3 11.89 2.09 -2.10
N ALA A 4 13.12 1.99 -2.64
CA ALA A 4 14.16 2.99 -2.40
C ALA A 4 13.77 4.36 -2.97
N ASP A 5 13.07 4.38 -4.11
CA ASP A 5 12.58 5.62 -4.73
C ASP A 5 11.49 6.27 -3.87
N ALA A 6 10.61 5.47 -3.24
CA ALA A 6 9.62 5.97 -2.28
C ALA A 6 10.29 6.63 -1.06
N VAL A 7 11.33 6.01 -0.51
CA VAL A 7 12.10 6.61 0.60
C VAL A 7 12.79 7.90 0.16
N ALA A 8 13.36 7.93 -1.05
CA ALA A 8 13.97 9.15 -1.59
C ALA A 8 12.94 10.28 -1.77
N ALA A 9 11.72 9.95 -2.23
CA ALA A 9 10.62 10.91 -2.31
C ALA A 9 10.23 11.48 -0.94
N VAL A 10 10.19 10.63 0.10
CA VAL A 10 9.93 11.08 1.49
C VAL A 10 11.02 12.03 1.97
N ARG A 11 12.30 11.72 1.71
CA ARG A 11 13.42 12.64 2.03
C ARG A 11 13.24 13.99 1.37
N TYR A 12 12.86 14.01 0.09
CA TYR A 12 12.61 15.25 -0.65
C TYR A 12 11.48 16.07 -0.02
N LEU A 13 10.36 15.42 0.35
CA LEU A 13 9.22 16.07 1.00
C LEU A 13 9.59 16.68 2.34
N ARG A 14 10.44 16.03 3.12
CA ARG A 14 10.90 16.52 4.42
C ARG A 14 11.70 17.81 4.37
N GLY A 15 12.27 18.14 3.22
CA GLY A 15 12.95 19.40 2.96
C GLY A 15 12.06 20.50 2.37
N ARG A 16 10.72 20.32 2.36
CA ARG A 16 9.78 21.28 1.76
C ARG A 16 8.95 22.00 2.79
N ASP A 17 8.80 23.30 2.61
CA ASP A 17 7.88 24.12 3.41
C ASP A 17 6.43 23.69 3.17
N GLY A 18 5.61 23.74 4.21
CA GLY A 18 4.18 23.41 4.14
C GLY A 18 3.86 21.91 4.18
N VAL A 19 4.86 21.03 4.28
CA VAL A 19 4.64 19.60 4.48
C VAL A 19 4.49 19.29 5.98
N ASP A 20 3.37 18.66 6.35
CA ASP A 20 3.20 18.11 7.71
C ASP A 20 4.01 16.82 7.84
N LEU A 21 5.17 16.90 8.45
CA LEU A 21 6.10 15.78 8.61
C LEU A 21 5.56 14.65 9.49
N THR A 22 4.49 14.89 10.24
CA THR A 22 3.85 13.86 11.06
C THR A 22 2.85 13.01 10.26
N ARG A 23 2.52 13.42 9.04
CA ARG A 23 1.45 12.85 8.20
C ARG A 23 1.92 12.46 6.80
N ILE A 24 3.13 11.99 6.66
CA ILE A 24 3.61 11.46 5.38
C ILE A 24 3.17 10.00 5.28
N HIS A 25 2.39 9.68 4.26
CA HIS A 25 1.89 8.33 3.97
C HIS A 25 2.39 7.87 2.60
N VAL A 26 2.55 6.56 2.43
CA VAL A 26 2.87 5.95 1.14
C VAL A 26 1.69 5.14 0.63
N SER A 27 1.33 5.33 -0.65
CA SER A 27 0.20 4.63 -1.26
C SER A 27 0.56 4.12 -2.64
N GLY A 28 0.00 2.97 -3.04
CA GLY A 28 0.23 2.43 -4.37
C GLY A 28 -0.65 1.22 -4.68
N GLY A 29 -0.91 1.01 -5.98
CA GLY A 29 -1.73 -0.10 -6.49
C GLY A 29 -0.90 -1.18 -7.19
N SER A 30 -1.32 -2.44 -7.09
CA SER A 30 -0.69 -3.57 -7.74
C SER A 30 0.79 -3.68 -7.38
N GLN A 31 1.68 -3.57 -8.33
CA GLN A 31 3.13 -3.51 -8.10
C GLN A 31 3.54 -2.27 -7.26
N GLY A 32 2.76 -1.18 -7.33
CA GLY A 32 2.93 -0.03 -6.43
C GLY A 32 2.54 -0.39 -5.00
N GLY A 33 1.51 -1.20 -4.80
CA GLY A 33 1.14 -1.78 -3.51
C GLY A 33 2.27 -2.65 -2.93
N TRP A 34 2.86 -3.53 -3.73
CA TRP A 34 4.07 -4.26 -3.34
C TRP A 34 5.20 -3.32 -2.91
N ALA A 35 5.42 -2.21 -3.65
CA ALA A 35 6.45 -1.23 -3.29
C ALA A 35 6.17 -0.56 -1.94
N VAL A 36 4.88 -0.29 -1.60
CA VAL A 36 4.47 0.18 -0.27
C VAL A 36 4.86 -0.84 0.80
N LEU A 37 4.48 -2.11 0.63
CA LEU A 37 4.80 -3.18 1.57
C LEU A 37 6.31 -3.31 1.75
N ARG A 38 7.06 -3.29 0.65
CA ARG A 38 8.50 -3.39 0.67
C ARG A 38 9.18 -2.19 1.35
N THR A 39 8.64 -0.99 1.17
CA THR A 39 9.13 0.23 1.83
C THR A 39 9.03 0.12 3.34
N LEU A 40 7.96 -0.49 3.85
CA LEU A 40 7.67 -0.59 5.28
C LEU A 40 8.17 -1.89 5.93
N THR A 41 8.74 -2.83 5.18
CA THR A 41 9.29 -4.08 5.72
C THR A 41 10.44 -3.81 6.69
N ALA A 42 10.36 -4.36 7.90
CA ALA A 42 11.30 -4.10 9.02
C ALA A 42 12.76 -4.47 8.72
N ASN A 43 12.98 -5.49 7.89
CA ASN A 43 14.32 -5.95 7.52
C ASN A 43 14.87 -5.28 6.24
N ALA A 44 14.22 -4.24 5.72
CA ALA A 44 14.73 -3.48 4.59
C ALA A 44 15.89 -2.56 5.02
N PRO A 45 16.86 -2.28 4.12
CA PRO A 45 18.00 -1.42 4.46
C PRO A 45 17.64 -0.01 4.94
N TRP A 46 16.44 0.47 4.59
CA TRP A 46 15.89 1.80 4.95
C TRP A 46 14.83 1.74 6.06
N SER A 47 14.64 0.60 6.71
CA SER A 47 13.54 0.38 7.65
C SER A 47 13.50 1.39 8.80
N ALA A 48 14.65 1.73 9.39
CA ALA A 48 14.74 2.72 10.46
C ALA A 48 14.28 4.11 10.00
N GLU A 49 14.67 4.51 8.78
CA GLU A 49 14.25 5.79 8.20
C GLU A 49 12.74 5.77 7.88
N ALA A 50 12.25 4.70 7.28
CA ALA A 50 10.81 4.54 6.99
C ALA A 50 10.00 4.62 8.30
N ALA A 51 10.44 3.95 9.36
CA ALA A 51 9.80 4.02 10.67
C ALA A 51 9.78 5.43 11.26
N ALA A 52 10.83 6.21 11.05
CA ALA A 52 10.94 7.57 11.58
C ALA A 52 10.19 8.63 10.74
N THR A 53 9.82 8.33 9.49
CA THR A 53 9.39 9.37 8.53
C THR A 53 8.05 9.10 7.86
N ILE A 54 7.55 7.85 7.88
CA ILE A 54 6.29 7.46 7.24
C ILE A 54 5.29 7.09 8.33
N ALA A 55 4.11 7.70 8.30
CA ALA A 55 3.07 7.47 9.30
C ALA A 55 2.34 6.14 9.07
N SER A 56 2.03 5.79 7.82
CA SER A 56 1.40 4.52 7.45
C SER A 56 1.52 4.23 5.95
N GLY A 57 1.15 3.00 5.54
CA GLY A 57 1.00 2.58 4.17
C GLY A 57 -0.45 2.31 3.77
N ILE A 58 -0.75 2.47 2.47
CA ILE A 58 -2.02 2.04 1.86
C ILE A 58 -1.67 1.25 0.61
N ALA A 59 -1.97 -0.03 0.63
CA ALA A 59 -1.67 -0.97 -0.44
C ALA A 59 -2.98 -1.38 -1.14
N TRP A 60 -3.19 -0.92 -2.37
CA TRP A 60 -4.35 -1.25 -3.20
C TRP A 60 -4.05 -2.50 -4.00
N TYR A 61 -4.86 -3.54 -3.86
CA TYR A 61 -4.70 -4.83 -4.55
C TYR A 61 -3.22 -5.22 -4.73
N PRO A 62 -2.44 -5.31 -3.61
CA PRO A 62 -1.00 -5.45 -3.69
C PRO A 62 -0.56 -6.84 -4.12
N VAL A 63 0.64 -6.94 -4.68
CA VAL A 63 1.31 -8.22 -4.89
C VAL A 63 2.00 -8.64 -3.59
N CYS A 64 1.50 -9.68 -2.90
CA CYS A 64 2.01 -10.12 -1.60
C CYS A 64 2.97 -11.31 -1.65
N ASN A 65 2.95 -12.09 -2.73
CA ASN A 65 3.75 -13.31 -2.87
C ASN A 65 5.05 -13.11 -3.67
N ARG A 66 5.36 -11.87 -4.04
CA ARG A 66 6.54 -11.59 -4.87
C ARG A 66 7.78 -11.44 -4.00
N THR A 67 8.67 -12.43 -4.09
CA THR A 67 10.07 -12.28 -3.71
C THR A 67 10.86 -11.87 -4.96
N GLU A 68 11.57 -10.74 -4.92
CA GLU A 68 12.63 -10.50 -5.90
C GLU A 68 13.83 -11.35 -5.50
N ASP A 69 14.60 -11.82 -6.47
CA ASP A 69 15.79 -12.65 -6.24
C ASP A 69 16.69 -12.03 -5.16
N GLY A 70 16.88 -12.74 -4.06
CA GLY A 70 17.62 -12.27 -2.89
C GLY A 70 16.91 -11.20 -2.04
N ALA A 71 15.65 -10.90 -2.30
CA ALA A 71 14.89 -9.94 -1.50
C ALA A 71 14.46 -10.54 -0.15
N VAL A 72 14.49 -9.70 0.87
CA VAL A 72 13.91 -10.01 2.18
C VAL A 72 12.41 -10.26 2.03
N PRO A 73 11.83 -11.28 2.67
CA PRO A 73 10.37 -11.47 2.70
C PRO A 73 9.63 -10.20 3.12
N LEU A 74 8.40 -10.02 2.66
CA LEU A 74 7.53 -8.94 3.10
C LEU A 74 7.16 -9.13 4.58
N GLY A 75 7.04 -8.03 5.32
CA GLY A 75 6.72 -8.04 6.76
C GLY A 75 7.87 -8.58 7.65
N PRO A 76 7.73 -8.51 8.97
CA PRO A 76 6.79 -7.61 9.63
C PRO A 76 7.03 -6.13 9.22
N PHE A 77 6.01 -5.30 9.39
CA PHE A 77 6.10 -3.90 8.97
C PHE A 77 6.50 -2.97 10.12
N THR A 78 7.25 -1.92 9.79
CA THR A 78 7.66 -0.88 10.75
C THR A 78 6.55 0.12 11.06
N ARG A 79 5.53 0.18 10.20
CA ARG A 79 4.36 1.08 10.30
C ARG A 79 3.10 0.37 9.84
N PRO A 80 1.93 0.76 10.35
CA PRO A 80 0.65 0.16 9.97
C PRO A 80 0.38 0.25 8.47
N VAL A 81 -0.23 -0.79 7.91
CA VAL A 81 -0.63 -0.88 6.51
C VAL A 81 -2.12 -1.16 6.38
N LEU A 82 -2.81 -0.39 5.55
CA LEU A 82 -4.16 -0.67 5.08
C LEU A 82 -4.07 -1.42 3.74
N PHE A 83 -4.67 -2.61 3.70
CA PHE A 83 -4.83 -3.41 2.48
C PHE A 83 -6.24 -3.17 1.93
N LEU A 84 -6.35 -2.78 0.66
CA LEU A 84 -7.61 -2.55 -0.05
C LEU A 84 -7.69 -3.54 -1.20
N GLU A 85 -8.55 -4.54 -1.08
CA GLU A 85 -8.51 -5.74 -1.91
C GLU A 85 -9.90 -6.09 -2.46
N GLY A 86 -9.96 -6.87 -3.51
CA GLY A 86 -11.20 -7.31 -4.13
C GLY A 86 -11.28 -8.83 -4.25
N THR A 87 -12.44 -9.44 -3.93
CA THR A 87 -12.60 -10.90 -4.07
C THR A 87 -12.66 -11.38 -5.52
N GLY A 88 -12.92 -10.48 -6.47
CA GLY A 88 -12.87 -10.77 -7.91
C GLY A 88 -11.48 -10.56 -8.53
N ASP A 89 -10.47 -10.23 -7.73
CA ASP A 89 -9.10 -10.03 -8.22
C ASP A 89 -8.37 -11.36 -8.36
N THR A 90 -8.22 -11.80 -9.60
CA THR A 90 -7.48 -13.04 -9.93
C THR A 90 -5.98 -12.79 -10.20
N ALA A 91 -5.55 -11.53 -10.24
CA ALA A 91 -4.14 -11.19 -10.39
C ALA A 91 -3.42 -11.16 -9.04
N THR A 92 -4.07 -10.60 -8.03
CA THR A 92 -3.58 -10.50 -6.65
C THR A 92 -4.71 -10.87 -5.69
N PRO A 93 -5.03 -12.16 -5.58
CA PRO A 93 -6.12 -12.63 -4.73
C PRO A 93 -5.88 -12.24 -3.27
N PRO A 94 -6.89 -11.74 -2.52
CA PRO A 94 -6.73 -11.23 -1.17
C PRO A 94 -6.22 -12.26 -0.16
N GLU A 95 -6.50 -13.53 -0.36
CA GLU A 95 -6.00 -14.61 0.48
C GLU A 95 -4.48 -14.73 0.51
N VAL A 96 -3.79 -14.26 -0.53
CA VAL A 96 -2.32 -14.24 -0.59
C VAL A 96 -1.72 -13.19 0.34
N CYS A 97 -2.49 -12.16 0.66
CA CYS A 97 -2.08 -11.09 1.57
C CYS A 97 -2.56 -11.30 3.02
N ALA A 98 -3.40 -12.31 3.26
CA ALA A 98 -4.14 -12.48 4.52
C ALA A 98 -3.22 -12.50 5.76
N ASP A 99 -2.11 -13.22 5.71
CA ASP A 99 -1.16 -13.30 6.82
C ASP A 99 -0.55 -11.92 7.13
N LEU A 100 -0.10 -11.21 6.10
CA LEU A 100 0.47 -9.86 6.24
C LEU A 100 -0.58 -8.86 6.76
N ALA A 101 -1.81 -8.95 6.25
CA ALA A 101 -2.90 -8.08 6.66
C ALA A 101 -3.36 -8.33 8.12
N SER A 102 -3.12 -9.54 8.65
CA SER A 102 -3.45 -9.93 10.02
C SER A 102 -2.39 -9.52 11.05
N GLU A 103 -1.22 -9.04 10.63
CA GLU A 103 -0.20 -8.56 11.55
C GLU A 103 -0.71 -7.39 12.42
N PRO A 104 -0.27 -7.27 13.67
CA PRO A 104 -0.72 -6.21 14.58
C PRO A 104 -0.53 -4.81 14.00
N GLY A 105 -1.59 -4.01 14.04
CA GLY A 105 -1.61 -2.65 13.51
C GLY A 105 -2.03 -2.55 12.05
N ASN A 106 -2.03 -3.65 11.29
CA ASN A 106 -2.53 -3.68 9.92
C ASN A 106 -4.05 -3.87 9.87
N ARG A 107 -4.63 -3.59 8.72
CA ARG A 107 -6.05 -3.81 8.45
C ARG A 107 -6.27 -4.14 6.98
N ALA A 108 -7.17 -5.07 6.68
CA ALA A 108 -7.71 -5.30 5.35
C ALA A 108 -9.15 -4.78 5.23
N ALA A 109 -9.47 -4.19 4.09
CA ALA A 109 -10.83 -3.95 3.61
C ALA A 109 -11.00 -4.69 2.28
N VAL A 110 -11.89 -5.68 2.27
CA VAL A 110 -12.10 -6.55 1.12
C VAL A 110 -13.46 -6.27 0.50
N TYR A 111 -13.48 -5.98 -0.80
CA TYR A 111 -14.67 -5.60 -1.57
C TYR A 111 -15.16 -6.76 -2.41
N ALA A 112 -16.44 -7.12 -2.23
CA ALA A 112 -17.05 -8.21 -2.97
C ALA A 112 -17.02 -7.94 -4.47
N GLU A 113 -16.59 -8.95 -5.25
CA GLU A 113 -16.55 -8.92 -6.73
C GLU A 113 -15.67 -7.82 -7.37
N ALA A 114 -15.00 -6.96 -6.59
CA ALA A 114 -14.07 -5.98 -7.11
C ALA A 114 -12.88 -6.71 -7.76
N THR A 115 -12.58 -6.34 -9.01
CA THR A 115 -11.49 -6.93 -9.79
C THR A 115 -10.19 -6.14 -9.62
N HIS A 116 -9.10 -6.62 -10.20
CA HIS A 116 -7.84 -5.88 -10.21
C HIS A 116 -8.03 -4.47 -10.75
N ALA A 117 -7.42 -3.47 -10.11
CA ALA A 117 -7.54 -2.05 -10.47
C ALA A 117 -9.00 -1.55 -10.52
N PHE A 118 -9.84 -1.96 -9.56
CA PHE A 118 -11.26 -1.59 -9.48
C PHE A 118 -11.50 -0.08 -9.36
N ASP A 119 -10.50 0.69 -8.99
CA ASP A 119 -10.50 2.17 -8.90
C ASP A 119 -10.14 2.86 -10.23
N PHE A 120 -9.69 2.12 -11.23
CA PHE A 120 -9.29 2.67 -12.52
C PHE A 120 -10.50 2.94 -13.42
N ARG A 121 -10.80 4.22 -13.64
CA ARG A 121 -11.90 4.67 -14.52
C ARG A 121 -11.57 4.40 -15.98
N GLY A 122 -12.15 3.36 -16.54
CA GLY A 122 -12.01 2.98 -17.94
C GLY A 122 -13.01 1.91 -18.31
N PRO A 123 -13.13 1.56 -19.60
CA PRO A 123 -14.00 0.47 -20.02
C PRO A 123 -13.49 -0.85 -19.43
N PRO A 124 -14.41 -1.80 -19.15
CA PRO A 124 -14.02 -3.15 -18.75
C PRO A 124 -13.05 -3.76 -19.76
N ARG A 125 -11.98 -4.35 -19.29
CA ARG A 125 -10.93 -4.94 -20.13
C ARG A 125 -10.26 -6.09 -19.41
N GLN A 126 -9.53 -6.91 -20.18
CA GLN A 126 -8.53 -7.83 -19.63
C GLN A 126 -7.15 -7.19 -19.73
N HIS A 127 -6.29 -7.50 -18.77
CA HIS A 127 -4.89 -7.09 -18.87
C HIS A 127 -4.28 -7.74 -20.12
N ALA A 128 -3.63 -6.94 -20.97
CA ALA A 128 -3.20 -7.37 -22.30
C ALA A 128 -2.22 -8.56 -22.31
N PHE A 129 -1.44 -8.74 -21.24
CA PHE A 129 -0.41 -9.76 -21.14
C PHE A 129 -0.81 -10.93 -20.23
N TRP A 130 -1.40 -10.65 -19.05
CA TRP A 130 -1.74 -11.68 -18.06
C TRP A 130 -3.23 -12.05 -18.01
N HIS A 131 -4.05 -11.46 -18.87
CA HIS A 131 -5.46 -11.80 -19.10
C HIS A 131 -6.39 -11.79 -17.87
N TYR A 132 -6.03 -11.11 -16.76
CA TYR A 132 -6.94 -10.94 -15.65
C TYR A 132 -7.95 -9.80 -15.91
N PRO A 133 -9.16 -9.89 -15.36
CA PRO A 133 -10.18 -8.87 -15.55
C PRO A 133 -9.84 -7.57 -14.82
N MET A 134 -10.11 -6.44 -15.47
CA MET A 134 -10.03 -5.10 -14.90
C MET A 134 -11.34 -4.38 -15.18
N ARG A 135 -12.08 -4.05 -14.14
CA ARG A 135 -13.38 -3.38 -14.25
C ARG A 135 -13.50 -2.32 -13.17
N TYR A 136 -13.80 -1.10 -13.58
CA TYR A 136 -14.10 -0.02 -12.64
C TYR A 136 -15.37 -0.38 -11.83
N ASP A 137 -15.24 -0.31 -10.50
CA ASP A 137 -16.35 -0.48 -9.57
C ASP A 137 -16.51 0.81 -8.74
N PRO A 138 -17.51 1.64 -9.04
CA PRO A 138 -17.67 2.92 -8.38
C PRO A 138 -17.99 2.80 -6.89
N LEU A 139 -18.70 1.75 -6.47
CA LEU A 139 -19.07 1.57 -5.07
C LEU A 139 -17.86 1.14 -4.24
N SER A 140 -17.13 0.13 -4.70
CA SER A 140 -15.89 -0.32 -4.05
C SER A 140 -14.85 0.78 -4.04
N THR A 141 -14.72 1.55 -5.14
CA THR A 141 -13.81 2.70 -5.21
C THR A 141 -14.17 3.78 -4.17
N ALA A 142 -15.46 4.15 -4.06
CA ALA A 142 -15.88 5.15 -3.09
C ALA A 142 -15.62 4.71 -1.64
N ARG A 143 -15.90 3.45 -1.33
CA ARG A 143 -15.64 2.87 -0.01
C ARG A 143 -14.13 2.81 0.29
N ALA A 144 -13.34 2.36 -0.67
CA ALA A 144 -11.89 2.27 -0.52
C ALA A 144 -11.23 3.63 -0.30
N LEU A 145 -11.70 4.67 -1.02
CA LEU A 145 -11.24 6.04 -0.81
C LEU A 145 -11.61 6.56 0.59
N ALA A 146 -12.85 6.29 1.06
CA ALA A 146 -13.26 6.67 2.41
C ALA A 146 -12.40 5.97 3.48
N GLU A 147 -12.11 4.69 3.32
CA GLU A 147 -11.21 3.92 4.18
C GLU A 147 -9.78 4.51 4.17
N ALA A 148 -9.26 4.83 2.99
CA ALA A 148 -7.93 5.42 2.84
C ALA A 148 -7.82 6.79 3.51
N ILE A 149 -8.84 7.64 3.38
CA ILE A 149 -8.90 8.96 4.05
C ILE A 149 -8.92 8.77 5.57
N ALA A 150 -9.85 7.98 6.09
CA ALA A 150 -9.95 7.70 7.52
C ALA A 150 -8.65 7.10 8.09
N TRP A 151 -7.98 6.23 7.31
CA TRP A 151 -6.70 5.65 7.67
C TRP A 151 -5.61 6.71 7.82
N THR A 152 -5.48 7.64 6.87
CA THR A 152 -4.48 8.72 6.95
C THR A 152 -4.77 9.71 8.07
N GLU A 153 -6.04 9.95 8.38
CA GLU A 153 -6.43 10.82 9.51
C GLU A 153 -6.12 10.18 10.87
N GLY A 154 -6.26 8.86 10.97
CA GLY A 154 -6.02 8.08 12.19
C GLY A 154 -4.55 7.81 12.51
N HIS A 155 -3.64 8.01 11.54
CA HIS A 155 -2.23 7.64 11.70
C HIS A 155 -1.28 8.84 11.58
N ARG A 156 -0.45 9.00 12.60
CA ARG A 156 0.61 10.03 12.66
C ARG A 156 1.87 9.46 13.30
N ILE A 157 3.02 10.00 12.98
CA ILE A 157 4.20 9.82 13.82
C ILE A 157 4.23 10.90 14.90
N ALA A 158 4.84 10.59 16.03
CA ALA A 158 5.05 11.60 17.06
C ALA A 158 5.84 12.77 16.47
N ALA A 159 5.40 14.00 16.78
CA ALA A 159 6.23 15.15 16.48
C ALA A 159 7.47 15.03 17.37
N ASP A 160 8.66 14.94 16.74
CA ASP A 160 9.90 15.06 17.49
C ASP A 160 9.83 16.40 18.22
N GLY A 161 9.87 16.35 19.55
CA GLY A 161 9.90 17.56 20.37
C GLY A 161 11.16 18.36 20.04
N ARG A 162 11.01 19.30 19.08
CA ARG A 162 12.00 20.35 18.80
C ARG A 162 11.73 21.52 19.70
#